data_ec5f2b577248946ad79af62b5eda73df
#
_entry.id   ec5f2b577248946ad79af62b5eda73df
#
_cell.length_a   1.000
_cell.length_b   1.000
_cell.length_c   1.000
_cell.angle_alpha   90.00
_cell.angle_beta   90.00
_cell.angle_gamma   90.00
#
_symmetry.space_group_name_H-M   'P 1'
#
loop_
_entity.id
_entity.type
_entity.pdbx_description
1 polymer ?
#
loop_
_entity_poly.entity_id
_entity_poly.type
_entity_poly.pdbx_seq_one_letter_code
_entity_poly.pdbx_strand_id
1 'polypeptide(L)'
;EGSKDIDDCFSLEIKDDHYLLYIHIADVGYFVKKNGPLFQHILQQCFTIYLPHHVFHLLPSSLSTDKISLIQQADRYAVTTQINIRKDNMHIQDISIYPSIIHNHFQISYEQFKNICENEMKNEIFNDLYPIKDAFCMIADHFNKDKLNINSITFSDHIHYNHLDQYHHYVENLMLLNNHIIAEKLKHQYNTCMDRNHSSGEIDIALSSYILKKYDLKNFNFESLERLLKGDDDSFLNFVMTLILNKAYYHQEN
;
A
#
# COMPACT_ATOMS: atom_id res chain seq x y z
N GLU A 1 13.79 10.54 10.92
CA GLU A 1 13.04 11.62 10.22
C GLU A 1 11.95 10.93 9.38
N GLY A 2 10.67 11.33 9.56
CA GLY A 2 9.54 10.73 8.84
C GLY A 2 9.59 11.03 7.34
N SER A 3 8.83 10.23 6.54
CA SER A 3 8.66 10.46 5.10
C SER A 3 8.15 11.88 4.85
N LYS A 4 8.65 12.52 3.77
CA LYS A 4 8.24 13.86 3.33
C LYS A 4 7.27 13.81 2.16
N ASP A 5 7.19 12.67 1.50
CA ASP A 5 6.29 12.35 0.40
C ASP A 5 5.19 11.41 0.94
N ILE A 6 4.09 12.00 1.39
CA ILE A 6 2.96 11.29 1.96
C ILE A 6 1.91 11.16 0.89
N ASP A 7 1.71 9.96 0.40
CA ASP A 7 0.84 9.68 -0.73
C ASP A 7 -0.58 9.28 -0.31
N ASP A 8 -0.76 8.78 0.93
CA ASP A 8 -2.04 8.27 1.44
C ASP A 8 -2.36 8.80 2.83
N CYS A 9 -3.65 9.00 3.06
CA CYS A 9 -4.24 9.35 4.35
C CYS A 9 -5.55 8.58 4.53
N PHE A 10 -5.96 8.40 5.79
CA PHE A 10 -7.19 7.70 6.14
C PHE A 10 -8.05 8.52 7.09
N SER A 11 -9.37 8.42 6.93
CA SER A 11 -10.34 8.93 7.89
C SER A 11 -11.42 7.89 8.15
N LEU A 12 -11.94 7.84 9.36
CA LEU A 12 -12.98 6.90 9.75
C LEU A 12 -14.05 7.60 10.59
N GLU A 13 -15.30 7.44 10.18
CA GLU A 13 -16.46 7.83 10.96
C GLU A 13 -17.21 6.57 11.43
N ILE A 14 -17.56 6.55 12.71
CA ILE A 14 -18.35 5.47 13.31
C ILE A 14 -19.80 5.94 13.42
N LYS A 15 -20.69 5.37 12.59
CA LYS A 15 -22.15 5.58 12.66
C LYS A 15 -22.79 4.47 13.48
N ASP A 16 -24.11 4.51 13.70
CA ASP A 16 -24.81 3.53 14.55
C ASP A 16 -24.69 2.09 14.00
N ASP A 17 -24.94 1.89 12.71
CA ASP A 17 -25.02 0.58 12.05
C ASP A 17 -23.92 0.32 11.03
N HIS A 18 -23.10 1.32 10.71
CA HIS A 18 -22.04 1.23 9.70
C HIS A 18 -20.80 2.06 10.04
N TYR A 19 -19.72 1.80 9.32
CA TYR A 19 -18.51 2.60 9.27
C TYR A 19 -18.46 3.34 7.94
N LEU A 20 -18.00 4.60 7.95
CA LEU A 20 -17.59 5.32 6.76
C LEU A 20 -16.06 5.42 6.78
N LEU A 21 -15.42 4.57 5.98
CA LEU A 21 -13.99 4.61 5.77
C LEU A 21 -13.69 5.48 4.56
N TYR A 22 -12.74 6.39 4.72
CA TYR A 22 -12.23 7.23 3.64
C TYR A 22 -10.74 6.93 3.43
N ILE A 23 -10.38 6.63 2.19
CA ILE A 23 -9.00 6.47 1.76
C ILE A 23 -8.70 7.62 0.81
N HIS A 24 -7.74 8.45 1.17
CA HIS A 24 -7.36 9.65 0.43
C HIS A 24 -5.99 9.43 -0.21
N ILE A 25 -5.93 9.53 -1.52
CA ILE A 25 -4.68 9.44 -2.30
C ILE A 25 -4.35 10.81 -2.87
N ALA A 26 -3.11 11.23 -2.76
CA ALA A 26 -2.64 12.50 -3.30
C ALA A 26 -2.99 12.65 -4.78
N ASP A 27 -3.67 13.75 -5.16
CA ASP A 27 -4.11 13.97 -6.54
C ASP A 27 -2.98 14.54 -7.41
N VAL A 28 -2.12 13.65 -7.88
CA VAL A 28 -1.06 14.00 -8.84
C VAL A 28 -1.66 14.54 -10.14
N GLY A 29 -2.82 14.03 -10.56
CA GLY A 29 -3.50 14.42 -11.81
C GLY A 29 -3.96 15.88 -11.82
N TYR A 30 -4.21 16.45 -10.65
CA TYR A 30 -4.52 17.89 -10.52
C TYR A 30 -3.35 18.76 -10.97
N PHE A 31 -2.13 18.41 -10.62
CA PHE A 31 -0.91 19.19 -10.90
C PHE A 31 -0.26 18.82 -12.24
N VAL A 32 -0.28 17.54 -12.61
CA VAL A 32 0.35 17.02 -13.82
C VAL A 32 -0.66 16.92 -14.94
N LYS A 33 -0.72 17.93 -15.79
CA LYS A 33 -1.67 17.94 -16.92
C LYS A 33 -1.11 17.11 -18.08
N LYS A 34 -1.96 16.23 -18.65
CA LYS A 34 -1.63 15.42 -19.83
C LYS A 34 -1.10 16.31 -20.97
N ASN A 35 -0.01 15.88 -21.59
CA ASN A 35 0.70 16.60 -22.65
C ASN A 35 1.33 17.95 -22.24
N GLY A 36 1.31 18.32 -20.96
CA GLY A 36 2.03 19.50 -20.46
C GLY A 36 3.54 19.26 -20.35
N PRO A 37 4.35 20.33 -20.14
CA PRO A 37 5.82 20.20 -20.06
C PRO A 37 6.26 19.24 -18.92
N LEU A 38 5.61 19.30 -17.78
CA LEU A 38 5.88 18.41 -16.66
C LEU A 38 5.57 16.95 -17.00
N PHE A 39 4.47 16.70 -17.70
CA PHE A 39 4.11 15.36 -18.17
C PHE A 39 5.16 14.79 -19.12
N GLN A 40 5.67 15.61 -20.07
CA GLN A 40 6.74 15.19 -20.99
C GLN A 40 8.05 14.87 -20.24
N HIS A 41 8.39 15.67 -19.23
CA HIS A 41 9.54 15.40 -18.37
C HIS A 41 9.41 14.06 -17.63
N ILE A 42 8.24 13.79 -17.04
CA ILE A 42 7.94 12.54 -16.35
C ILE A 42 8.07 11.33 -17.29
N LEU A 43 7.56 11.43 -18.53
CA LEU A 43 7.68 10.36 -19.52
C LEU A 43 9.13 10.04 -19.90
N GLN A 44 10.01 11.04 -19.86
CA GLN A 44 11.44 10.84 -20.14
C GLN A 44 12.19 10.24 -18.95
N GLN A 45 11.84 10.65 -17.73
CA GLN A 45 12.50 10.18 -16.50
C GLN A 45 11.98 8.83 -16.01
N CYS A 46 10.70 8.54 -16.20
CA CYS A 46 9.98 7.29 -15.92
C CYS A 46 9.82 6.90 -14.46
N PHE A 47 10.79 7.14 -13.56
CA PHE A 47 10.74 6.69 -12.15
C PHE A 47 11.60 7.57 -11.22
N THR A 48 11.32 7.49 -9.94
CA THR A 48 12.18 8.04 -8.88
C THR A 48 13.35 7.09 -8.64
N ILE A 49 14.57 7.62 -8.52
CA ILE A 49 15.78 6.84 -8.25
C ILE A 49 16.19 7.04 -6.80
N TYR A 50 16.20 5.96 -6.03
CA TYR A 50 16.64 5.94 -4.64
C TYR A 50 18.08 5.46 -4.55
N LEU A 51 18.99 6.35 -4.12
CA LEU A 51 20.38 6.01 -3.81
C LEU A 51 20.60 6.10 -2.29
N PRO A 52 21.61 5.45 -1.72
CA PRO A 52 21.86 5.46 -0.28
C PRO A 52 21.97 6.86 0.35
N HIS A 53 22.40 7.85 -0.41
CA HIS A 53 22.64 9.23 0.08
C HIS A 53 21.84 10.29 -0.66
N HIS A 54 21.03 9.93 -1.67
CA HIS A 54 20.28 10.89 -2.46
C HIS A 54 19.08 10.26 -3.16
N VAL A 55 17.99 11.02 -3.25
CA VAL A 55 16.79 10.61 -4.00
C VAL A 55 16.59 11.57 -5.18
N PHE A 56 16.55 11.02 -6.39
CA PHE A 56 16.16 11.75 -7.59
C PHE A 56 14.67 11.55 -7.83
N HIS A 57 13.89 12.52 -7.41
CA HIS A 57 12.44 12.43 -7.52
C HIS A 57 11.99 12.52 -8.98
N LEU A 58 10.98 11.73 -9.34
CA LEU A 58 10.30 11.80 -10.64
C LEU A 58 9.65 13.18 -10.87
N LEU A 59 9.08 13.74 -9.82
CA LEU A 59 8.52 15.08 -9.80
C LEU A 59 9.49 16.05 -9.12
N PRO A 60 9.47 17.35 -9.47
CA PRO A 60 10.20 18.37 -8.72
C PRO A 60 9.89 18.28 -7.23
N SER A 61 10.87 18.40 -6.36
CA SER A 61 10.71 18.27 -4.91
C SER A 61 9.67 19.23 -4.33
N SER A 62 9.54 20.44 -4.89
CA SER A 62 8.48 21.40 -4.52
C SER A 62 7.05 20.89 -4.79
N LEU A 63 6.90 19.85 -5.61
CA LEU A 63 5.63 19.15 -5.82
C LEU A 63 5.56 17.89 -4.97
N SER A 64 6.53 16.98 -5.11
CA SER A 64 6.48 15.65 -4.47
C SER A 64 6.53 15.73 -2.94
N THR A 65 7.33 16.63 -2.36
CA THR A 65 7.51 16.72 -0.89
C THR A 65 6.76 17.90 -0.24
N ASP A 66 5.97 18.64 -1.01
CA ASP A 66 5.16 19.75 -0.51
C ASP A 66 3.73 19.72 -1.07
N LYS A 67 3.50 20.29 -2.28
CA LYS A 67 2.14 20.57 -2.76
C LYS A 67 1.28 19.35 -3.00
N ILE A 68 1.87 18.23 -3.43
CA ILE A 68 1.17 16.96 -3.66
C ILE A 68 1.13 16.14 -2.38
N SER A 69 2.18 16.19 -1.56
CA SER A 69 2.27 15.41 -0.33
C SER A 69 1.17 15.81 0.67
N LEU A 70 0.47 14.82 1.23
CA LEU A 70 -0.62 14.98 2.19
C LEU A 70 -0.08 15.29 3.60
N ILE A 71 0.81 16.28 3.70
CA ILE A 71 1.46 16.69 4.94
C ILE A 71 0.47 17.20 5.99
N GLN A 72 0.85 17.05 7.26
CA GLN A 72 0.06 17.50 8.40
C GLN A 72 -0.20 19.01 8.39
N GLN A 73 -1.39 19.40 8.87
CA GLN A 73 -1.83 20.79 9.06
C GLN A 73 -1.83 21.62 7.76
N ALA A 74 -2.18 20.97 6.65
CA ALA A 74 -2.31 21.66 5.37
C ALA A 74 -3.46 21.08 4.53
N ASP A 75 -4.12 21.98 3.78
CA ASP A 75 -5.13 21.58 2.80
C ASP A 75 -4.44 21.01 1.56
N ARG A 76 -4.86 19.82 1.14
CA ARG A 76 -4.27 19.09 0.01
C ARG A 76 -5.33 18.52 -0.91
N TYR A 77 -5.05 18.54 -2.21
CA TYR A 77 -5.87 17.86 -3.21
C TYR A 77 -5.66 16.36 -3.13
N ALA A 78 -6.77 15.64 -3.06
CA ALA A 78 -6.78 14.18 -3.00
C ALA A 78 -7.88 13.60 -3.89
N VAL A 79 -7.71 12.35 -4.29
CA VAL A 79 -8.79 11.50 -4.76
C VAL A 79 -9.22 10.66 -3.57
N THR A 80 -10.48 10.82 -3.17
CA THR A 80 -11.04 10.12 -2.01
C THR A 80 -11.91 8.96 -2.47
N THR A 81 -11.62 7.77 -1.92
CA THR A 81 -12.50 6.61 -1.95
C THR A 81 -13.23 6.54 -0.63
N GLN A 82 -14.54 6.76 -0.65
CA GLN A 82 -15.44 6.60 0.49
C GLN A 82 -16.10 5.24 0.42
N ILE A 83 -16.01 4.48 1.49
CA ILE A 83 -16.52 3.11 1.59
C ILE A 83 -17.47 3.01 2.78
N ASN A 84 -18.72 2.63 2.50
CA ASN A 84 -19.72 2.37 3.53
C ASN A 84 -19.71 0.88 3.89
N ILE A 85 -19.39 0.54 5.14
CA ILE A 85 -19.17 -0.83 5.62
C ILE A 85 -20.13 -1.12 6.77
N ARG A 86 -21.00 -2.12 6.62
CA ARG A 86 -21.90 -2.55 7.69
C ARG A 86 -21.14 -3.13 8.89
N LYS A 87 -21.58 -2.80 10.10
CA LYS A 87 -20.95 -3.29 11.33
C LYS A 87 -21.22 -4.77 11.62
N ASP A 88 -22.42 -5.26 11.25
CA ASP A 88 -22.87 -6.61 11.58
C ASP A 88 -22.14 -7.72 10.82
N ASN A 89 -21.71 -7.45 9.58
CA ASN A 89 -21.13 -8.46 8.71
C ASN A 89 -19.93 -7.98 7.89
N MET A 90 -19.47 -6.74 8.10
CA MET A 90 -18.37 -6.10 7.37
C MET A 90 -18.58 -6.04 5.84
N HIS A 91 -19.84 -6.08 5.39
CA HIS A 91 -20.19 -6.00 3.98
C HIS A 91 -20.13 -4.55 3.49
N ILE A 92 -19.48 -4.34 2.34
CA ILE A 92 -19.45 -3.04 1.67
C ILE A 92 -20.81 -2.79 1.03
N GLN A 93 -21.50 -1.73 1.44
CA GLN A 93 -22.81 -1.34 0.93
C GLN A 93 -22.71 -0.40 -0.26
N ASP A 94 -21.82 0.58 -0.19
CA ASP A 94 -21.66 1.61 -1.19
C ASP A 94 -20.23 2.12 -1.26
N ILE A 95 -19.83 2.54 -2.47
CA ILE A 95 -18.50 3.08 -2.75
C ILE A 95 -18.65 4.31 -3.63
N SER A 96 -18.10 5.42 -3.16
CA SER A 96 -17.99 6.66 -3.93
C SER A 96 -16.53 7.07 -4.10
N ILE A 97 -16.14 7.45 -5.32
CA ILE A 97 -14.79 7.95 -5.63
C ILE A 97 -14.94 9.35 -6.22
N TYR A 98 -14.26 10.31 -5.63
CA TYR A 98 -14.37 11.71 -6.03
C TYR A 98 -13.09 12.52 -5.71
N PRO A 99 -12.80 13.60 -6.48
CA PRO A 99 -11.76 14.55 -6.10
C PRO A 99 -12.19 15.33 -4.86
N SER A 100 -11.25 15.58 -3.95
CA SER A 100 -11.50 16.26 -2.68
C SER A 100 -10.37 17.21 -2.30
N ILE A 101 -10.63 18.06 -1.34
CA ILE A 101 -9.60 18.79 -0.59
C ILE A 101 -9.68 18.29 0.84
N ILE A 102 -8.59 17.74 1.33
CA ILE A 102 -8.49 17.20 2.69
C ILE A 102 -7.60 18.10 3.55
N HIS A 103 -7.86 18.11 4.85
CA HIS A 103 -6.97 18.69 5.87
C HIS A 103 -6.43 17.55 6.73
N ASN A 104 -5.13 17.23 6.57
CA ASN A 104 -4.52 16.17 7.36
C ASN A 104 -4.23 16.69 8.79
N HIS A 105 -4.93 16.15 9.78
CA HIS A 105 -4.76 16.55 11.18
C HIS A 105 -3.54 15.90 11.84
N PHE A 106 -3.22 14.66 11.47
CA PHE A 106 -2.19 13.85 12.14
C PHE A 106 -1.29 13.15 11.15
N GLN A 107 0.01 13.33 11.31
CA GLN A 107 1.04 12.51 10.70
C GLN A 107 1.73 11.75 11.82
N ILE A 108 1.51 10.44 11.89
CA ILE A 108 2.03 9.58 12.95
C ILE A 108 2.95 8.51 12.38
N SER A 109 4.01 8.19 13.12
CA SER A 109 4.86 7.03 12.78
C SER A 109 4.16 5.72 13.15
N TYR A 110 4.58 4.61 12.57
CA TYR A 110 4.07 3.29 12.95
C TYR A 110 4.28 2.96 14.43
N GLU A 111 5.37 3.42 15.03
CA GLU A 111 5.62 3.29 16.46
C GLU A 111 4.61 4.10 17.29
N GLN A 112 4.31 5.33 16.90
CA GLN A 112 3.26 6.12 17.54
C GLN A 112 1.88 5.47 17.36
N PHE A 113 1.58 4.93 16.19
CA PHE A 113 0.34 4.23 15.92
C PHE A 113 0.20 2.98 16.81
N LYS A 114 1.27 2.17 16.93
CA LYS A 114 1.35 1.07 17.86
C LYS A 114 1.01 1.52 19.27
N ASN A 115 1.70 2.53 19.79
CA ASN A 115 1.50 3.02 21.17
C ASN A 115 0.08 3.55 21.41
N ILE A 116 -0.57 4.12 20.38
CA ILE A 116 -1.99 4.51 20.43
C ILE A 116 -2.89 3.26 20.50
N CYS A 117 -2.65 2.27 19.66
CA CYS A 117 -3.44 1.03 19.63
C CYS A 117 -3.32 0.23 20.94
N GLU A 118 -2.13 0.12 21.49
CA GLU A 118 -1.84 -0.61 22.74
C GLU A 118 -2.17 0.20 24.00
N ASN A 119 -2.69 1.43 23.86
CA ASN A 119 -2.97 2.36 24.95
C ASN A 119 -1.76 2.73 25.83
N GLU A 120 -0.55 2.58 25.30
CA GLU A 120 0.69 2.94 25.99
C GLU A 120 0.96 4.44 25.97
N MET A 121 0.38 5.15 25.00
CA MET A 121 0.45 6.60 24.89
C MET A 121 -0.90 7.23 25.22
N LYS A 122 -0.94 8.07 26.26
CA LYS A 122 -2.06 8.95 26.55
C LYS A 122 -1.62 10.39 26.27
N ASN A 123 -1.90 10.87 25.07
CA ASN A 123 -1.57 12.24 24.66
C ASN A 123 -2.84 12.91 24.16
N GLU A 124 -3.18 14.05 24.75
CA GLU A 124 -4.37 14.85 24.39
C GLU A 124 -4.40 15.21 22.89
N ILE A 125 -3.23 15.33 22.26
CA ILE A 125 -3.12 15.58 20.81
C ILE A 125 -3.81 14.49 19.98
N PHE A 126 -3.84 13.24 20.44
CA PHE A 126 -4.43 12.11 19.71
C PHE A 126 -5.81 11.69 20.21
N ASN A 127 -6.50 12.55 20.97
CA ASN A 127 -7.83 12.23 21.53
C ASN A 127 -8.84 11.81 20.46
N ASP A 128 -8.76 12.36 19.26
CA ASP A 128 -9.67 12.02 18.16
C ASP A 128 -9.36 10.63 17.52
N LEU A 129 -8.17 10.08 17.74
CA LEU A 129 -7.77 8.77 17.22
C LEU A 129 -8.20 7.61 18.13
N TYR A 130 -8.24 7.82 19.45
CA TYR A 130 -8.59 6.73 20.38
C TYR A 130 -9.96 6.10 20.15
N PRO A 131 -11.03 6.87 19.82
CA PRO A 131 -12.35 6.27 19.57
C PRO A 131 -12.42 5.41 18.31
N ILE A 132 -11.55 5.67 17.33
CA ILE A 132 -11.63 5.05 16.00
C ILE A 132 -10.59 3.95 15.77
N LYS A 133 -9.52 3.88 16.58
CA LYS A 133 -8.38 2.98 16.36
C LYS A 133 -8.77 1.51 16.26
N ASP A 134 -9.62 1.03 17.16
CA ASP A 134 -10.02 -0.38 17.19
C ASP A 134 -10.86 -0.75 15.97
N ALA A 135 -11.78 0.14 15.56
CA ALA A 135 -12.56 -0.04 14.35
C ALA A 135 -11.68 0.01 13.09
N PHE A 136 -10.69 0.91 13.05
CA PHE A 136 -9.74 1.01 11.95
C PHE A 136 -8.93 -0.30 11.79
N CYS A 137 -8.34 -0.81 12.88
CA CYS A 137 -7.59 -2.05 12.86
C CYS A 137 -8.47 -3.25 12.45
N MET A 138 -9.69 -3.34 13.00
CA MET A 138 -10.64 -4.39 12.67
C MET A 138 -11.03 -4.39 11.18
N ILE A 139 -11.29 -3.21 10.60
CA ILE A 139 -11.59 -3.08 9.18
C ILE A 139 -10.40 -3.51 8.35
N ALA A 140 -9.20 -3.03 8.69
CA ALA A 140 -7.98 -3.36 7.98
C ALA A 140 -7.66 -4.87 8.02
N ASP A 141 -7.85 -5.53 9.16
CA ASP A 141 -7.69 -6.99 9.27
C ASP A 141 -8.74 -7.76 8.46
N HIS A 142 -9.97 -7.25 8.40
CA HIS A 142 -11.04 -7.91 7.65
C HIS A 142 -10.75 -7.93 6.15
N PHE A 143 -10.27 -6.81 5.60
CA PHE A 143 -9.96 -6.67 4.17
C PHE A 143 -8.51 -7.01 3.84
N ASN A 144 -8.03 -8.13 4.33
CA ASN A 144 -6.69 -8.64 4.03
C ASN A 144 -6.62 -9.30 2.62
N LYS A 145 -5.40 -9.67 2.20
CA LYS A 145 -5.11 -10.27 0.89
C LYS A 145 -5.95 -11.51 0.58
N ASP A 146 -6.18 -12.36 1.57
CA ASP A 146 -6.95 -13.60 1.40
C ASP A 146 -8.42 -13.30 1.08
N LYS A 147 -9.01 -12.32 1.76
CA LYS A 147 -10.39 -11.86 1.52
C LYS A 147 -10.55 -11.20 0.15
N LEU A 148 -9.55 -10.47 -0.30
CA LEU A 148 -9.56 -9.79 -1.59
C LEU A 148 -9.17 -10.71 -2.76
N ASN A 149 -8.85 -11.99 -2.50
CA ASN A 149 -8.32 -12.94 -3.48
C ASN A 149 -7.10 -12.41 -4.27
N ILE A 150 -6.28 -11.59 -3.59
CA ILE A 150 -5.09 -11.00 -4.20
C ILE A 150 -3.93 -11.97 -4.02
N ASN A 151 -3.50 -12.59 -5.13
CA ASN A 151 -2.26 -13.36 -5.18
C ASN A 151 -1.07 -12.39 -5.20
N SER A 152 -0.65 -11.92 -4.04
CA SER A 152 0.56 -11.10 -3.91
C SER A 152 1.60 -11.81 -3.05
N ILE A 153 2.85 -11.81 -3.52
CA ILE A 153 3.97 -12.23 -2.71
C ILE A 153 4.39 -11.01 -1.90
N THR A 154 4.30 -11.14 -0.59
CA THR A 154 4.87 -10.16 0.32
C THR A 154 6.30 -10.57 0.60
N PHE A 155 7.25 -9.74 0.21
CA PHE A 155 8.61 -9.82 0.74
C PHE A 155 8.57 -9.12 2.09
N SER A 156 8.74 -9.87 3.16
CA SER A 156 8.99 -9.25 4.45
C SER A 156 10.41 -8.71 4.43
N ASP A 157 10.55 -7.40 4.46
CA ASP A 157 11.84 -6.75 4.70
C ASP A 157 12.26 -6.98 6.16
N HIS A 158 12.61 -8.20 6.50
CA HIS A 158 12.91 -8.67 7.86
C HIS A 158 14.19 -8.13 8.48
N ILE A 159 14.66 -6.98 8.04
CA ILE A 159 15.94 -6.54 8.59
C ILE A 159 15.80 -5.92 9.99
N HIS A 160 14.64 -5.41 10.44
CA HIS A 160 14.51 -4.84 11.82
C HIS A 160 13.09 -4.52 12.33
N TYR A 161 11.97 -5.17 11.92
CA TYR A 161 10.64 -4.65 12.27
C TYR A 161 9.65 -5.60 12.97
N ASN A 162 10.13 -6.65 13.65
CA ASN A 162 9.27 -7.67 14.30
C ASN A 162 8.14 -7.14 15.21
N HIS A 163 8.19 -5.88 15.63
CA HIS A 163 7.20 -5.29 16.52
C HIS A 163 6.21 -4.34 15.83
N LEU A 164 6.46 -3.97 14.58
CA LEU A 164 5.65 -3.01 13.83
C LEU A 164 4.96 -3.64 12.61
N ASP A 165 5.24 -4.91 12.29
CA ASP A 165 4.75 -5.59 11.09
C ASP A 165 3.22 -5.55 10.99
N GLN A 166 2.51 -5.78 12.09
CA GLN A 166 1.06 -5.72 12.15
C GLN A 166 0.52 -4.34 11.74
N TYR A 167 1.16 -3.26 12.18
CA TYR A 167 0.71 -1.89 11.90
C TYR A 167 1.00 -1.46 10.45
N HIS A 168 2.09 -1.98 9.87
CA HIS A 168 2.35 -1.87 8.43
C HIS A 168 1.29 -2.62 7.62
N HIS A 169 0.91 -3.83 8.03
CA HIS A 169 -0.12 -4.62 7.35
C HIS A 169 -1.49 -3.95 7.36
N TYR A 170 -1.87 -3.21 8.40
CA TYR A 170 -3.13 -2.47 8.39
C TYR A 170 -3.19 -1.45 7.25
N VAL A 171 -2.13 -0.66 7.07
CA VAL A 171 -2.05 0.31 5.98
C VAL A 171 -1.99 -0.41 4.62
N GLU A 172 -1.15 -1.45 4.50
CA GLU A 172 -1.05 -2.26 3.29
C GLU A 172 -2.42 -2.84 2.86
N ASN A 173 -3.16 -3.44 3.79
CA ASN A 173 -4.47 -4.03 3.52
C ASN A 173 -5.47 -2.98 3.00
N LEU A 174 -5.50 -1.79 3.60
CA LEU A 174 -6.38 -0.72 3.13
C LEU A 174 -5.96 -0.16 1.77
N MET A 175 -4.67 -0.10 1.48
CA MET A 175 -4.19 0.28 0.15
C MET A 175 -4.53 -0.77 -0.91
N LEU A 176 -4.42 -2.06 -0.57
CA LEU A 176 -4.85 -3.15 -1.45
C LEU A 176 -6.36 -3.12 -1.71
N LEU A 177 -7.16 -2.86 -0.66
CA LEU A 177 -8.60 -2.67 -0.80
C LEU A 177 -8.92 -1.52 -1.76
N ASN A 178 -8.27 -0.36 -1.57
CA ASN A 178 -8.46 0.79 -2.44
C ASN A 178 -8.09 0.50 -3.90
N ASN A 179 -6.95 -0.13 -4.12
CA ASN A 179 -6.49 -0.50 -5.46
C ASN A 179 -7.46 -1.47 -6.14
N HIS A 180 -7.95 -2.48 -5.40
CA HIS A 180 -8.96 -3.42 -5.89
C HIS A 180 -10.26 -2.70 -6.29
N ILE A 181 -10.79 -1.84 -5.43
CA ILE A 181 -12.01 -1.06 -5.70
C ILE A 181 -11.84 -0.18 -6.94
N ILE A 182 -10.72 0.52 -7.06
CA ILE A 182 -10.46 1.40 -8.20
C ILE A 182 -10.33 0.58 -9.49
N ALA A 183 -9.60 -0.55 -9.46
CA ALA A 183 -9.44 -1.43 -10.62
C ALA A 183 -10.80 -1.97 -11.11
N GLU A 184 -11.63 -2.51 -10.20
CA GLU A 184 -12.98 -2.98 -10.53
C GLU A 184 -13.86 -1.87 -11.12
N LYS A 185 -13.81 -0.67 -10.54
CA LYS A 185 -14.59 0.46 -11.05
C LYS A 185 -14.13 0.90 -12.45
N LEU A 186 -12.82 0.98 -12.69
CA LEU A 186 -12.26 1.31 -13.99
C LEU A 186 -12.61 0.24 -15.04
N LYS A 187 -12.47 -1.03 -14.67
CA LYS A 187 -12.84 -2.16 -15.54
C LYS A 187 -14.31 -2.12 -15.91
N HIS A 188 -15.19 -1.90 -14.95
CA HIS A 188 -16.63 -1.83 -15.18
C HIS A 188 -17.04 -0.60 -16.01
N GLN A 189 -16.44 0.58 -15.74
CA GLN A 189 -16.83 1.84 -16.38
C GLN A 189 -16.20 2.05 -17.74
N TYR A 190 -14.96 1.61 -17.93
CA TYR A 190 -14.15 1.88 -19.13
C TYR A 190 -13.69 0.61 -19.85
N ASN A 191 -14.06 -0.57 -19.35
CA ASN A 191 -13.61 -1.87 -19.84
C ASN A 191 -12.07 -2.00 -19.88
N THR A 192 -11.38 -1.33 -18.98
CA THR A 192 -9.92 -1.36 -18.88
C THR A 192 -9.46 -1.04 -17.46
N CYS A 193 -8.41 -1.69 -17.02
CA CYS A 193 -7.67 -1.31 -15.81
C CYS A 193 -6.16 -1.42 -16.08
N MET A 194 -5.37 -0.87 -15.17
CA MET A 194 -3.93 -0.99 -15.22
C MET A 194 -3.48 -1.90 -14.08
N ASP A 195 -2.98 -3.08 -14.42
CA ASP A 195 -2.47 -4.05 -13.47
C ASP A 195 -0.95 -4.00 -13.39
N ARG A 196 -0.43 -4.15 -12.17
CA ARG A 196 0.99 -4.33 -11.93
C ARG A 196 1.29 -5.82 -11.80
N ASN A 197 1.96 -6.36 -12.81
CA ASN A 197 2.25 -7.77 -12.90
C ASN A 197 3.74 -8.08 -12.72
N HIS A 198 4.02 -9.23 -12.15
CA HIS A 198 5.34 -9.86 -12.18
C HIS A 198 5.23 -11.18 -12.93
N SER A 199 6.01 -11.34 -14.00
CA SER A 199 6.17 -12.65 -14.61
C SER A 199 7.15 -13.49 -13.78
N SER A 200 6.95 -14.81 -13.76
CA SER A 200 7.96 -15.73 -13.23
C SER A 200 9.23 -15.63 -14.07
N GLY A 201 10.36 -15.36 -13.43
CA GLY A 201 11.67 -15.40 -14.09
C GLY A 201 12.15 -16.84 -14.33
N GLU A 202 13.10 -16.99 -15.24
CA GLU A 202 13.86 -18.23 -15.37
C GLU A 202 14.84 -18.35 -14.22
N ILE A 203 14.84 -19.49 -13.56
CA ILE A 203 15.72 -19.75 -12.42
C ILE A 203 16.94 -20.53 -12.92
N ASP A 204 18.12 -20.05 -12.53
CA ASP A 204 19.35 -20.78 -12.76
C ASP A 204 19.29 -22.19 -12.15
N ILE A 205 19.71 -23.20 -12.95
CA ILE A 205 19.67 -24.61 -12.55
C ILE A 205 20.49 -24.88 -11.29
N ALA A 206 21.63 -24.20 -11.12
CA ALA A 206 22.49 -24.38 -9.95
C ALA A 206 21.80 -23.82 -8.69
N LEU A 207 21.17 -22.66 -8.78
CA LEU A 207 20.40 -22.05 -7.70
C LEU A 207 19.19 -22.90 -7.32
N SER A 208 18.43 -23.39 -8.30
CA SER A 208 17.29 -24.27 -8.05
C SER A 208 17.71 -25.56 -7.37
N SER A 209 18.80 -26.18 -7.81
CA SER A 209 19.35 -27.41 -7.21
C SER A 209 19.82 -27.18 -5.77
N TYR A 210 20.42 -26.04 -5.48
CA TYR A 210 20.83 -25.67 -4.12
C TYR A 210 19.61 -25.52 -3.19
N ILE A 211 18.56 -24.86 -3.64
CA ILE A 211 17.32 -24.63 -2.86
C ILE A 211 16.60 -25.95 -2.60
N LEU A 212 16.44 -26.80 -3.61
CA LEU A 212 15.85 -28.13 -3.46
C LEU A 212 16.56 -28.94 -2.37
N LYS A 213 17.90 -28.90 -2.36
CA LYS A 213 18.70 -29.61 -1.38
C LYS A 213 18.64 -28.99 0.02
N LYS A 214 18.69 -27.65 0.10
CA LYS A 214 18.69 -26.91 1.39
C LYS A 214 17.37 -27.10 2.15
N TYR A 215 16.24 -27.12 1.43
CA TYR A 215 14.90 -27.14 2.02
C TYR A 215 14.17 -28.49 1.83
N ASP A 216 14.88 -29.52 1.40
CA ASP A 216 14.35 -30.88 1.17
C ASP A 216 13.09 -30.95 0.29
N LEU A 217 13.09 -30.15 -0.78
CA LEU A 217 11.96 -30.05 -1.70
C LEU A 217 12.08 -31.07 -2.82
N LYS A 218 10.97 -31.75 -3.18
CA LYS A 218 10.93 -32.70 -4.29
C LYS A 218 10.92 -32.01 -5.66
N ASN A 219 10.27 -30.87 -5.76
CA ASN A 219 10.15 -30.09 -7.00
C ASN A 219 10.37 -28.62 -6.70
N PHE A 220 11.05 -27.94 -7.61
CA PHE A 220 11.22 -26.51 -7.59
C PHE A 220 10.15 -25.86 -8.45
N ASN A 221 9.20 -25.22 -7.81
CA ASN A 221 8.22 -24.36 -8.47
C ASN A 221 7.88 -23.18 -7.57
N PHE A 222 7.20 -22.19 -8.15
CA PHE A 222 6.83 -20.97 -7.44
C PHE A 222 5.98 -21.24 -6.19
N GLU A 223 5.05 -22.20 -6.28
CA GLU A 223 4.16 -22.59 -5.18
C GLU A 223 4.92 -23.21 -3.99
N SER A 224 5.97 -24.00 -4.25
CA SER A 224 6.81 -24.57 -3.18
C SER A 224 7.64 -23.52 -2.47
N LEU A 225 8.12 -22.49 -3.19
CA LEU A 225 8.81 -21.35 -2.61
C LEU A 225 7.88 -20.47 -1.78
N GLU A 226 6.69 -20.20 -2.29
CA GLU A 226 5.69 -19.42 -1.56
C GLU A 226 5.28 -20.09 -0.23
N ARG A 227 5.15 -21.40 -0.22
CA ARG A 227 4.90 -22.16 1.03
C ARG A 227 6.04 -22.02 2.03
N LEU A 228 7.28 -22.08 1.57
CA LEU A 228 8.44 -21.90 2.44
C LEU A 228 8.48 -20.47 3.03
N LEU A 229 8.19 -19.46 2.23
CA LEU A 229 8.14 -18.07 2.67
C LEU A 229 7.03 -17.80 3.70
N LYS A 230 5.90 -18.49 3.61
CA LYS A 230 4.82 -18.41 4.60
C LYS A 230 5.15 -19.11 5.92
N GLY A 231 6.11 -20.01 5.94
CA GLY A 231 6.44 -20.86 7.11
C GLY A 231 7.76 -20.52 7.81
N ASP A 232 8.67 -19.85 7.15
CA ASP A 232 10.03 -19.66 7.67
C ASP A 232 10.54 -18.24 7.31
N ASP A 233 11.03 -17.53 8.32
CA ASP A 233 11.57 -16.18 8.20
C ASP A 233 13.04 -16.24 7.71
N ASP A 234 13.27 -16.78 6.52
CA ASP A 234 14.60 -16.94 5.95
C ASP A 234 14.93 -15.79 4.97
N SER A 235 15.76 -14.86 5.43
CA SER A 235 16.27 -13.74 4.62
C SER A 235 16.93 -14.18 3.31
N PHE A 236 17.49 -15.41 3.25
CA PHE A 236 18.02 -15.99 2.04
C PHE A 236 16.92 -16.34 1.04
N LEU A 237 15.79 -16.91 1.48
CA LEU A 237 14.64 -17.18 0.61
C LEU A 237 14.06 -15.88 0.04
N ASN A 238 13.93 -14.84 0.85
CA ASN A 238 13.48 -13.52 0.40
C ASN A 238 14.44 -12.96 -0.67
N PHE A 239 15.75 -13.03 -0.46
CA PHE A 239 16.74 -12.63 -1.46
C PHE A 239 16.62 -13.45 -2.75
N VAL A 240 16.48 -14.76 -2.64
CA VAL A 240 16.29 -15.65 -3.80
C VAL A 240 15.04 -15.25 -4.59
N MET A 241 13.93 -14.94 -3.92
CA MET A 241 12.71 -14.52 -4.60
C MET A 241 12.91 -13.20 -5.38
N THR A 242 13.70 -12.27 -4.85
CA THR A 242 14.01 -11.03 -5.61
C THR A 242 14.82 -11.30 -6.88
N LEU A 243 15.62 -12.36 -6.90
CA LEU A 243 16.38 -12.78 -8.10
C LEU A 243 15.52 -13.52 -9.13
N ILE A 244 14.49 -14.23 -8.66
CA ILE A 244 13.60 -15.05 -9.50
C ILE A 244 12.51 -14.23 -10.16
N LEU A 245 12.00 -13.20 -9.47
CA LEU A 245 10.96 -12.35 -10.02
C LEU A 245 11.55 -11.39 -11.05
N ASN A 246 10.97 -11.42 -12.24
CA ASN A 246 11.23 -10.36 -13.21
C ASN A 246 10.74 -9.02 -12.67
N LYS A 247 11.32 -7.93 -13.18
CA LYS A 247 10.84 -6.58 -12.84
C LYS A 247 9.34 -6.49 -13.08
N ALA A 248 8.63 -5.82 -12.14
CA ALA A 248 7.22 -5.52 -12.33
C ALA A 248 7.01 -4.74 -13.62
N TYR A 249 5.95 -5.05 -14.34
CA TYR A 249 5.49 -4.27 -15.48
C TYR A 249 4.02 -3.94 -15.32
N TYR A 250 3.63 -2.82 -15.89
CA TYR A 250 2.23 -2.41 -15.94
C TYR A 250 1.60 -2.93 -17.22
N HIS A 251 0.47 -3.59 -17.09
CA HIS A 251 -0.32 -4.12 -18.21
C HIS A 251 -1.69 -3.46 -18.20
N GLN A 252 -2.17 -3.08 -19.38
CA GLN A 252 -3.53 -2.61 -19.58
C GLN A 252 -4.36 -3.82 -20.02
N GLU A 253 -5.25 -4.29 -19.16
CA GLU A 253 -6.29 -5.24 -19.56
C GLU A 253 -7.34 -4.52 -20.42
N ASN A 254 -7.64 -5.08 -21.59
CA ASN A 254 -8.70 -4.64 -22.50
C ASN A 254 -9.96 -5.46 -22.30
#